data_e034946cc5c3f8de91cdce13aff01a7c
#
_entry.id   e034946cc5c3f8de91cdce13aff01a7c
#
_cell.length_a   1.000
_cell.length_b   1.000
_cell.length_c   1.000
_cell.angle_alpha   90.00
_cell.angle_beta   90.00
_cell.angle_gamma   90.00
#
_symmetry.space_group_name_H-M   'P 1'
#
loop_
_entity.id
_entity.type
_entity.pdbx_description
1 polymer ?
#
loop_
_entity_poly.entity_id
_entity_poly.type
_entity_poly.pdbx_seq_one_letter_code
_entity_poly.pdbx_strand_id
1 'polypeptide(L)'
;AVFGEIGRFDYELQLVNGLDPQGFRSEDWIKNGRQGAFEVNNFTSPAFVARVNYHGVKGLRVGASFYYNQTAKNGTKPWRNTGYKFPVTIVTGDLQYKGFNNNLIVRGNAVYGNLGASGALTTINNSSSAASGYPNTTVAQNAVSYGGEAGYNISSFFNSKAPRIYPFIRYEYYNPMEKTEANTGLLADKRFQVSAVTAGLNYYALPNLVIKADYTHRSIGGGKYNDENLVSVGIAYIGWFIKK
;
A
#
# COMPACT_ATOMS: atom_id res chain seq x y z
N ALA A 1 18.29 11.92 -0.58
CA ALA A 1 18.09 11.05 0.58
C ALA A 1 19.23 11.19 1.55
N VAL A 2 18.93 11.09 2.84
CA VAL A 2 19.90 10.93 3.94
C VAL A 2 19.50 9.66 4.66
N PHE A 3 20.44 8.75 4.87
CA PHE A 3 20.19 7.49 5.56
C PHE A 3 21.38 7.13 6.45
N GLY A 4 21.16 6.31 7.45
CA GLY A 4 22.20 5.86 8.36
C GLY A 4 21.68 4.87 9.38
N GLU A 5 22.59 4.42 10.25
CA GLU A 5 22.33 3.50 11.35
C GLU A 5 22.75 4.12 12.67
N ILE A 6 21.91 3.94 13.70
CA ILE A 6 22.21 4.34 15.09
C ILE A 6 21.86 3.15 15.99
N GLY A 7 22.88 2.41 16.41
CA GLY A 7 22.71 1.23 17.27
C GLY A 7 21.91 0.13 16.56
N ARG A 8 20.66 -0.07 16.99
CA ARG A 8 19.76 -1.09 16.45
C ARG A 8 18.66 -0.51 15.56
N PHE A 9 18.83 0.75 15.15
CA PHE A 9 17.89 1.46 14.29
C PHE A 9 18.59 1.88 13.01
N ASP A 10 17.95 1.68 11.87
CA ASP A 10 18.27 2.34 10.62
C ASP A 10 17.21 3.37 10.29
N TYR A 11 17.62 4.48 9.68
CA TYR A 11 16.73 5.57 9.31
C TYR A 11 17.00 6.05 7.89
N GLU A 12 15.95 6.59 7.29
CA GLU A 12 16.01 7.21 5.97
C GLU A 12 15.11 8.44 5.93
N LEU A 13 15.66 9.57 5.42
CA LEU A 13 14.94 10.81 5.20
C LEU A 13 15.07 11.20 3.72
N GLN A 14 13.95 11.54 3.10
CA GLN A 14 13.92 11.89 1.69
C GLN A 14 13.09 13.15 1.44
N LEU A 15 13.49 13.92 0.42
CA LEU A 15 12.64 14.88 -0.28
C LEU A 15 12.39 14.31 -1.68
N VAL A 16 11.13 14.14 -2.05
CA VAL A 16 10.72 13.56 -3.33
C VAL A 16 9.68 14.47 -4.00
N ASN A 17 9.36 14.17 -5.25
CA ASN A 17 8.28 14.86 -5.96
C ASN A 17 6.97 14.70 -5.19
N GLY A 18 6.22 15.78 -5.10
CA GLY A 18 4.88 15.73 -4.49
C GLY A 18 3.85 15.13 -5.45
N LEU A 19 2.62 14.99 -4.96
CA LEU A 19 1.50 14.43 -5.72
C LEU A 19 0.70 15.53 -6.44
N ASP A 20 0.16 15.21 -7.60
CA ASP A 20 -0.86 16.02 -8.28
C ASP A 20 -2.26 15.61 -7.79
N PRO A 21 -2.99 16.50 -7.11
CA PRO A 21 -4.30 16.19 -6.56
C PRO A 21 -5.36 15.89 -7.64
N GLN A 22 -5.11 16.25 -8.90
CA GLN A 22 -5.98 15.93 -10.03
C GLN A 22 -6.12 14.43 -10.27
N GLY A 23 -5.09 13.66 -9.92
CA GLY A 23 -5.11 12.21 -10.05
C GLY A 23 -5.87 11.50 -8.92
N PHE A 24 -6.36 12.21 -7.89
CA PHE A 24 -7.01 11.55 -6.75
C PHE A 24 -8.42 11.09 -7.11
N ARG A 25 -8.78 9.87 -6.69
CA ARG A 25 -10.01 9.17 -7.08
C ARG A 25 -10.62 8.41 -5.90
N SER A 26 -11.86 7.97 -6.05
CA SER A 26 -12.57 7.15 -5.06
C SER A 26 -11.94 5.77 -4.89
N GLU A 27 -11.58 5.13 -6.00
CA GLU A 27 -11.16 3.74 -6.06
C GLU A 27 -9.75 3.50 -5.52
N ASP A 28 -8.87 4.47 -5.67
CA ASP A 28 -7.44 4.31 -5.36
C ASP A 28 -6.82 5.49 -4.59
N TRP A 29 -7.67 6.35 -4.06
CA TRP A 29 -7.36 7.51 -3.23
C TRP A 29 -6.35 8.44 -3.92
N ILE A 30 -5.09 8.43 -3.50
CA ILE A 30 -4.05 9.34 -4.00
C ILE A 30 -3.12 8.71 -5.06
N LYS A 31 -3.29 7.44 -5.40
CA LYS A 31 -2.34 6.65 -6.20
C LYS A 31 -2.05 7.26 -7.57
N ASN A 32 -3.09 7.74 -8.25
CA ASN A 32 -2.96 8.32 -9.58
C ASN A 32 -2.48 9.79 -9.56
N GLY A 33 -2.24 10.37 -8.37
CA GLY A 33 -1.54 11.64 -8.22
C GLY A 33 -0.02 11.56 -8.38
N ARG A 34 0.52 10.38 -8.65
CA ARG A 34 1.95 10.19 -8.92
C ARG A 34 2.36 10.93 -10.19
N GLN A 35 3.34 11.81 -10.07
CA GLN A 35 3.88 12.56 -11.19
C GLN A 35 5.00 11.78 -11.90
N GLY A 36 5.03 11.85 -13.23
CA GLY A 36 6.09 11.28 -14.05
C GLY A 36 7.40 12.07 -13.93
N ALA A 37 8.53 11.41 -14.25
CA ALA A 37 9.86 12.04 -14.18
C ALA A 37 10.04 13.21 -15.18
N PHE A 38 9.24 13.25 -16.23
CA PHE A 38 9.31 14.26 -17.30
C PHE A 38 8.21 15.32 -17.22
N GLU A 39 7.41 15.33 -16.17
CA GLU A 39 6.38 16.36 -15.99
C GLU A 39 6.99 17.69 -15.56
N VAL A 40 6.50 18.78 -16.15
CA VAL A 40 6.94 20.12 -15.83
C VAL A 40 6.44 20.52 -14.43
N ASN A 41 7.34 21.13 -13.63
CA ASN A 41 7.04 21.61 -12.28
C ASN A 41 6.66 20.52 -11.26
N ASN A 42 7.17 19.32 -11.41
CA ASN A 42 6.89 18.20 -10.50
C ASN A 42 7.50 18.37 -9.08
N PHE A 43 8.44 19.31 -8.88
CA PHE A 43 9.09 19.60 -7.60
C PHE A 43 8.67 20.94 -6.97
N THR A 44 7.57 21.55 -7.42
CA THR A 44 7.08 22.85 -6.89
C THR A 44 6.48 22.72 -5.49
N SER A 45 6.10 21.54 -5.06
CA SER A 45 5.65 21.20 -3.71
C SER A 45 6.21 19.83 -3.33
N PRO A 46 7.49 19.78 -2.90
CA PRO A 46 8.13 18.52 -2.57
C PRO A 46 7.45 17.84 -1.39
N ALA A 47 7.51 16.50 -1.37
CA ALA A 47 7.07 15.68 -0.27
C ALA A 47 8.26 15.34 0.63
N PHE A 48 8.01 15.33 1.93
CA PHE A 48 8.91 14.81 2.94
C PHE A 48 8.56 13.37 3.26
N VAL A 49 9.57 12.50 3.28
CA VAL A 49 9.45 11.09 3.66
C VAL A 49 10.46 10.78 4.75
N ALA A 50 10.00 10.11 5.78
CA ALA A 50 10.86 9.58 6.84
C ALA A 50 10.53 8.11 7.08
N ARG A 51 11.55 7.30 7.34
CA ARG A 51 11.42 5.91 7.75
C ARG A 51 12.41 5.60 8.85
N VAL A 52 11.97 4.77 9.80
CA VAL A 52 12.83 4.15 10.82
C VAL A 52 12.51 2.67 10.89
N ASN A 53 13.55 1.84 11.00
CA ASN A 53 13.41 0.42 11.25
C ASN A 53 14.19 0.05 12.52
N TYR A 54 13.64 -0.89 13.27
CA TYR A 54 14.28 -1.51 14.42
C TYR A 54 14.59 -2.98 14.11
N HIS A 55 15.82 -3.39 14.38
CA HIS A 55 16.31 -4.76 14.14
C HIS A 55 17.09 -5.36 15.32
N GLY A 56 16.83 -4.84 16.53
CA GLY A 56 17.55 -5.26 17.74
C GLY A 56 17.19 -6.64 18.30
N VAL A 57 16.15 -7.29 17.79
CA VAL A 57 15.73 -8.64 18.17
C VAL A 57 15.97 -9.59 17.01
N LYS A 58 16.65 -10.71 17.27
CA LYS A 58 16.97 -11.70 16.23
C LYS A 58 15.71 -12.18 15.50
N GLY A 59 15.72 -12.05 14.17
CA GLY A 59 14.62 -12.44 13.31
C GLY A 59 13.46 -11.44 13.23
N LEU A 60 13.42 -10.39 14.08
CA LEU A 60 12.40 -9.37 14.09
C LEU A 60 12.90 -8.07 13.43
N ARG A 61 12.13 -7.55 12.50
CA ARG A 61 12.24 -6.19 11.99
C ARG A 61 10.88 -5.50 12.15
N VAL A 62 10.89 -4.31 12.76
CA VAL A 62 9.72 -3.43 12.86
C VAL A 62 10.06 -2.11 12.19
N GLY A 63 9.19 -1.63 11.33
CA GLY A 63 9.37 -0.37 10.60
C GLY A 63 8.21 0.58 10.83
N ALA A 64 8.49 1.88 10.80
CA ALA A 64 7.50 2.94 10.73
C ALA A 64 7.91 3.94 9.67
N SER A 65 6.93 4.48 8.92
CA SER A 65 7.20 5.52 7.93
C SER A 65 6.18 6.64 8.05
N PHE A 66 6.62 7.82 7.64
CA PHE A 66 5.82 9.03 7.58
C PHE A 66 6.01 9.70 6.23
N TYR A 67 4.92 10.15 5.62
CA TYR A 67 4.91 10.93 4.39
C TYR A 67 4.07 12.18 4.60
N TYR A 68 4.56 13.33 4.13
CA TYR A 68 3.83 14.58 4.14
C TYR A 68 4.07 15.36 2.85
N ASN A 69 2.98 15.87 2.25
CA ASN A 69 3.04 16.71 1.06
C ASN A 69 1.88 17.72 1.02
N GLN A 70 2.15 18.97 0.62
CA GLN A 70 1.13 19.95 0.24
C GLN A 70 0.96 19.94 -1.28
N THR A 71 -0.07 19.28 -1.79
CA THR A 71 -0.22 18.96 -3.21
C THR A 71 -0.59 20.13 -4.12
N ALA A 72 -1.17 21.19 -3.60
CA ALA A 72 -1.80 22.27 -4.38
C ALA A 72 -0.91 22.96 -5.42
N LYS A 73 0.41 22.87 -5.30
CA LYS A 73 1.37 23.54 -6.21
C LYS A 73 1.97 22.62 -7.26
N ASN A 74 1.67 21.33 -7.23
CA ASN A 74 2.33 20.36 -8.11
C ASN A 74 1.69 20.27 -9.50
N GLY A 75 0.42 20.63 -9.65
CA GLY A 75 -0.27 20.59 -10.93
C GLY A 75 0.07 21.75 -11.87
N THR A 76 -0.06 21.52 -13.16
CA THR A 76 0.04 22.55 -14.21
C THR A 76 -1.29 23.28 -14.45
N LYS A 77 -2.36 22.97 -13.70
CA LYS A 77 -3.76 23.27 -14.03
C LYS A 77 -4.45 24.24 -13.06
N PRO A 78 -5.73 24.63 -13.35
CA PRO A 78 -6.42 25.83 -12.82
C PRO A 78 -6.51 25.94 -11.30
N TRP A 79 -6.43 24.87 -10.53
CA TRP A 79 -6.49 24.94 -9.06
C TRP A 79 -5.29 25.61 -8.40
N ARG A 80 -4.21 25.85 -9.11
CA ARG A 80 -3.10 26.68 -8.61
C ARG A 80 -3.59 28.02 -8.05
N ASN A 81 -4.68 28.54 -8.60
CA ASN A 81 -5.24 29.84 -8.27
C ASN A 81 -6.43 29.78 -7.30
N THR A 82 -6.83 28.62 -6.81
CA THR A 82 -7.98 28.47 -5.91
C THR A 82 -7.70 28.84 -4.47
N GLY A 83 -6.41 29.02 -4.10
CA GLY A 83 -5.98 29.27 -2.71
C GLY A 83 -6.04 28.03 -1.80
N TYR A 84 -6.62 26.92 -2.24
CA TYR A 84 -6.69 25.69 -1.45
C TYR A 84 -5.35 24.96 -1.40
N LYS A 85 -5.10 24.32 -0.27
CA LYS A 85 -4.03 23.36 -0.06
C LYS A 85 -4.66 22.00 0.26
N PHE A 86 -4.12 20.96 -0.32
CA PHE A 86 -4.59 19.59 -0.13
C PHE A 86 -3.49 18.75 0.55
N PRO A 87 -3.22 19.00 1.84
CA PRO A 87 -2.15 18.28 2.53
C PRO A 87 -2.47 16.79 2.61
N VAL A 88 -1.53 15.97 2.18
CA VAL A 88 -1.56 14.51 2.33
C VAL A 88 -0.59 14.15 3.45
N THR A 89 -1.09 13.41 4.43
CA THR A 89 -0.30 12.81 5.50
C THR A 89 -0.52 11.30 5.48
N ILE A 90 0.56 10.51 5.48
CA ILE A 90 0.46 9.06 5.56
C ILE A 90 1.39 8.58 6.68
N VAL A 91 0.87 7.69 7.51
CA VAL A 91 1.63 6.96 8.53
C VAL A 91 1.53 5.48 8.23
N THR A 92 2.66 4.78 8.27
CA THR A 92 2.70 3.33 8.07
C THR A 92 3.46 2.65 9.19
N GLY A 93 3.04 1.42 9.51
CA GLY A 93 3.78 0.50 10.35
C GLY A 93 3.92 -0.84 9.64
N ASP A 94 5.07 -1.48 9.78
CA ASP A 94 5.28 -2.83 9.26
C ASP A 94 6.13 -3.67 10.23
N LEU A 95 5.91 -4.97 10.19
CA LEU A 95 6.71 -5.93 10.92
C LEU A 95 7.02 -7.15 10.07
N GLN A 96 8.18 -7.73 10.28
CA GLN A 96 8.56 -9.03 9.78
C GLN A 96 9.25 -9.81 10.89
N TYR A 97 8.79 -11.02 11.14
CA TYR A 97 9.42 -11.94 12.07
C TYR A 97 9.77 -13.26 11.39
N LYS A 98 11.01 -13.72 11.59
CA LYS A 98 11.51 -15.03 11.15
C LYS A 98 12.01 -15.77 12.38
N GLY A 99 11.18 -16.68 12.89
CA GLY A 99 11.45 -17.45 14.10
C GLY A 99 11.75 -18.93 13.82
N PHE A 100 12.15 -19.66 14.87
CA PHE A 100 12.38 -21.09 14.83
C PHE A 100 13.30 -21.53 13.67
N ASN A 101 14.47 -20.92 13.57
CA ASN A 101 15.43 -21.14 12.46
C ASN A 101 14.82 -20.88 11.08
N ASN A 102 14.03 -19.82 10.94
CA ASN A 102 13.29 -19.41 9.75
C ASN A 102 12.15 -20.37 9.34
N ASN A 103 11.73 -21.30 10.21
CA ASN A 103 10.57 -22.13 9.92
C ASN A 103 9.25 -21.35 10.09
N LEU A 104 9.18 -20.39 11.01
CA LEU A 104 8.03 -19.47 11.14
C LEU A 104 8.35 -18.15 10.45
N ILE A 105 7.46 -17.72 9.58
CA ILE A 105 7.49 -16.40 8.95
C ILE A 105 6.19 -15.70 9.25
N VAL A 106 6.27 -14.52 9.88
CA VAL A 106 5.13 -13.64 10.13
C VAL A 106 5.42 -12.29 9.50
N ARG A 107 4.44 -11.72 8.82
CA ARG A 107 4.50 -10.36 8.27
C ARG A 107 3.22 -9.62 8.60
N GLY A 108 3.33 -8.32 8.83
CA GLY A 108 2.18 -7.46 9.05
C GLY A 108 2.48 -6.05 8.58
N ASN A 109 1.45 -5.34 8.17
CA ASN A 109 1.54 -3.95 7.80
C ASN A 109 0.23 -3.22 8.09
N ALA A 110 0.34 -1.92 8.35
CA ALA A 110 -0.80 -1.03 8.47
C ALA A 110 -0.45 0.32 7.85
N VAL A 111 -1.42 0.93 7.18
CA VAL A 111 -1.30 2.24 6.54
C VAL A 111 -2.53 3.05 6.91
N TYR A 112 -2.32 4.27 7.36
CA TYR A 112 -3.36 5.26 7.55
C TYR A 112 -3.00 6.54 6.80
N GLY A 113 -3.94 7.05 6.02
CA GLY A 113 -3.79 8.25 5.24
C GLY A 113 -4.85 9.29 5.58
N ASN A 114 -4.44 10.57 5.55
CA ASN A 114 -5.33 11.72 5.70
C ASN A 114 -5.07 12.72 4.58
N LEU A 115 -6.15 13.24 3.99
CA LEU A 115 -6.16 14.27 2.98
C LEU A 115 -6.98 15.46 3.49
N GLY A 116 -6.34 16.61 3.68
CA GLY A 116 -7.03 17.86 4.05
C GLY A 116 -7.78 18.45 2.86
N ALA A 117 -8.91 19.13 3.17
CA ALA A 117 -9.78 19.79 2.20
C ALA A 117 -10.27 18.87 1.06
N SER A 118 -10.54 17.60 1.37
CA SER A 118 -10.95 16.59 0.39
C SER A 118 -12.30 16.90 -0.27
N GLY A 119 -13.19 17.58 0.45
CA GLY A 119 -14.47 18.06 -0.09
C GLY A 119 -14.30 19.14 -1.14
N ALA A 120 -13.45 20.14 -0.88
CA ALA A 120 -13.11 21.16 -1.86
C ALA A 120 -12.43 20.54 -3.10
N LEU A 121 -11.51 19.60 -2.88
CA LEU A 121 -10.87 18.87 -3.98
C LEU A 121 -11.89 18.10 -4.83
N THR A 122 -12.82 17.39 -4.20
CA THR A 122 -13.90 16.69 -4.88
C THR A 122 -14.71 17.64 -5.78
N THR A 123 -15.09 18.82 -5.27
CA THR A 123 -15.83 19.83 -6.03
C THR A 123 -15.02 20.32 -7.24
N ILE A 124 -13.74 20.62 -7.04
CA ILE A 124 -12.84 21.08 -8.12
C ILE A 124 -12.65 19.99 -9.18
N ASN A 125 -12.38 18.76 -8.76
CA ASN A 125 -12.20 17.64 -9.69
C ASN A 125 -13.49 17.37 -10.50
N ASN A 126 -14.66 17.46 -9.88
CA ASN A 126 -15.94 17.27 -10.52
C ASN A 126 -16.25 18.38 -11.54
N SER A 127 -16.00 19.64 -11.21
CA SER A 127 -16.20 20.75 -12.14
C SER A 127 -15.25 20.68 -13.36
N SER A 128 -14.04 20.21 -13.15
CA SER A 128 -13.07 20.01 -14.23
C SER A 128 -13.40 18.78 -15.08
N SER A 129 -13.99 17.74 -14.50
CA SER A 129 -14.37 16.49 -15.17
C SER A 129 -15.62 16.65 -16.07
N ALA A 130 -16.50 17.58 -15.77
CA ALA A 130 -17.67 17.85 -16.61
C ALA A 130 -17.31 18.20 -18.06
N ALA A 131 -16.11 18.78 -18.28
CA ALA A 131 -15.59 19.10 -19.59
C ALA A 131 -14.91 17.90 -20.28
N SER A 132 -14.57 16.84 -19.55
CA SER A 132 -13.78 15.70 -20.05
C SER A 132 -14.57 14.39 -20.17
N GLY A 133 -15.85 14.37 -19.78
CA GLY A 133 -16.71 13.18 -19.86
C GLY A 133 -16.37 12.05 -18.86
N TYR A 134 -15.47 12.28 -17.92
CA TYR A 134 -15.16 11.32 -16.86
C TYR A 134 -16.18 11.39 -15.70
N PRO A 135 -16.55 10.25 -15.09
CA PRO A 135 -17.48 10.25 -13.98
C PRO A 135 -16.96 11.04 -12.77
N ASN A 136 -17.87 11.72 -12.11
CA ASN A 136 -17.60 12.42 -10.87
C ASN A 136 -17.13 11.43 -9.79
N THR A 137 -16.01 11.69 -9.15
CA THR A 137 -15.49 10.84 -8.09
C THR A 137 -15.35 11.63 -6.80
N THR A 138 -15.84 11.05 -5.70
CA THR A 138 -15.61 11.60 -4.36
C THR A 138 -14.22 11.20 -3.88
N VAL A 139 -13.40 12.17 -3.49
CA VAL A 139 -12.11 11.88 -2.87
C VAL A 139 -12.27 11.85 -1.36
N ALA A 140 -11.91 10.74 -0.74
CA ALA A 140 -12.06 10.59 0.70
C ALA A 140 -11.03 11.40 1.49
N GLN A 141 -11.43 11.84 2.69
CA GLN A 141 -10.54 12.44 3.66
C GLN A 141 -9.55 11.43 4.24
N ASN A 142 -10.04 10.23 4.55
CA ASN A 142 -9.20 9.17 5.13
C ASN A 142 -9.24 7.91 4.31
N ALA A 143 -8.09 7.25 4.25
CA ALA A 143 -7.91 5.92 3.70
C ALA A 143 -7.15 5.04 4.68
N VAL A 144 -7.46 3.75 4.71
CA VAL A 144 -6.84 2.78 5.60
C VAL A 144 -6.56 1.47 4.88
N SER A 145 -5.44 0.84 5.23
CA SER A 145 -5.14 -0.53 4.81
C SER A 145 -4.34 -1.22 5.90
N TYR A 146 -4.64 -2.46 6.17
CA TYR A 146 -3.83 -3.31 7.05
C TYR A 146 -3.93 -4.77 6.66
N GLY A 147 -2.92 -5.53 7.02
CA GLY A 147 -2.89 -6.95 6.74
C GLY A 147 -1.81 -7.68 7.52
N GLY A 148 -1.95 -9.00 7.54
CA GLY A 148 -0.98 -9.88 8.17
C GLY A 148 -0.95 -11.24 7.49
N GLU A 149 0.22 -11.85 7.48
CA GLU A 149 0.49 -13.17 6.94
C GLU A 149 1.31 -13.98 7.92
N ALA A 150 0.96 -15.25 8.08
CA ALA A 150 1.76 -16.21 8.83
C ALA A 150 1.91 -17.51 8.02
N GLY A 151 3.11 -18.04 7.95
CA GLY A 151 3.42 -19.31 7.31
C GLY A 151 4.46 -20.11 8.10
N TYR A 152 4.34 -21.43 8.09
CA TYR A 152 5.25 -22.31 8.79
C TYR A 152 5.79 -23.41 7.90
N ASN A 153 7.09 -23.69 7.97
CA ASN A 153 7.74 -24.78 7.24
C ASN A 153 7.41 -26.12 7.88
N ILE A 154 6.40 -26.81 7.38
CA ILE A 154 5.98 -28.12 7.90
C ILE A 154 6.98 -29.26 7.62
N SER A 155 7.85 -29.12 6.60
CA SER A 155 8.89 -30.12 6.33
C SER A 155 9.88 -30.26 7.48
N SER A 156 10.01 -29.22 8.33
CA SER A 156 10.87 -29.24 9.52
C SER A 156 10.48 -30.33 10.55
N PHE A 157 9.24 -30.80 10.51
CA PHE A 157 8.75 -31.87 11.39
C PHE A 157 9.16 -33.25 10.91
N PHE A 158 9.44 -33.43 9.62
CA PHE A 158 9.64 -34.75 9.02
C PHE A 158 11.11 -35.00 8.65
N ASN A 159 11.72 -34.05 7.90
CA ASN A 159 13.09 -34.20 7.44
C ASN A 159 13.70 -32.86 7.10
N SER A 160 14.84 -32.53 7.71
CA SER A 160 15.56 -31.25 7.46
C SER A 160 16.15 -31.12 6.05
N LYS A 161 16.31 -32.25 5.32
CA LYS A 161 16.81 -32.28 3.93
C LYS A 161 15.68 -32.24 2.89
N ALA A 162 14.41 -32.36 3.31
CA ALA A 162 13.28 -32.31 2.41
C ALA A 162 13.09 -30.90 1.83
N PRO A 163 12.50 -30.79 0.62
CA PRO A 163 12.05 -29.51 0.10
C PRO A 163 11.16 -28.80 1.10
N ARG A 164 11.33 -27.48 1.25
CA ARG A 164 10.55 -26.71 2.22
C ARG A 164 9.14 -26.49 1.73
N ILE A 165 8.17 -26.74 2.61
CA ILE A 165 6.75 -26.58 2.34
C ILE A 165 6.19 -25.60 3.39
N TYR A 166 5.70 -24.44 2.92
CA TYR A 166 5.12 -23.41 3.75
C TYR A 166 3.62 -23.25 3.44
N PRO A 167 2.71 -23.96 4.13
CA PRO A 167 1.35 -23.48 4.23
C PRO A 167 1.35 -22.11 4.89
N PHE A 168 0.45 -21.23 4.42
CA PHE A 168 0.29 -19.88 4.94
C PHE A 168 -1.16 -19.45 4.94
N ILE A 169 -1.46 -18.51 5.82
CA ILE A 169 -2.72 -17.76 5.82
C ILE A 169 -2.39 -16.27 5.82
N ARG A 170 -3.20 -15.51 5.08
CA ARG A 170 -3.10 -14.05 4.98
C ARG A 170 -4.48 -13.44 5.13
N TYR A 171 -4.53 -12.33 5.86
CA TYR A 171 -5.68 -11.44 5.89
C TYR A 171 -5.25 -10.05 5.42
N GLU A 172 -6.07 -9.44 4.58
CA GLU A 172 -5.85 -8.09 4.05
C GLU A 172 -7.17 -7.31 4.10
N TYR A 173 -7.09 -6.07 4.54
CA TYR A 173 -8.18 -5.12 4.51
C TYR A 173 -7.68 -3.81 3.90
N TYR A 174 -8.46 -3.23 3.02
CA TYR A 174 -8.22 -1.88 2.54
C TYR A 174 -9.53 -1.14 2.27
N ASN A 175 -9.52 0.15 2.57
CA ASN A 175 -10.62 1.06 2.28
C ASN A 175 -10.06 2.43 1.88
N PRO A 176 -10.03 2.76 0.59
CA PRO A 176 -9.60 4.08 0.11
C PRO A 176 -10.61 5.17 0.44
N MET A 177 -11.83 4.83 0.87
CA MET A 177 -12.89 5.74 1.27
C MET A 177 -13.35 5.50 2.71
N GLU A 178 -12.40 5.40 3.66
CA GLU A 178 -12.72 5.13 5.06
C GLU A 178 -13.61 6.23 5.67
N LYS A 179 -13.33 7.49 5.33
CA LYS A 179 -14.11 8.62 5.79
C LYS A 179 -14.09 9.75 4.76
N THR A 180 -15.23 10.35 4.51
CA THR A 180 -15.37 11.62 3.77
C THR A 180 -15.25 12.80 4.71
N GLU A 181 -14.98 13.99 4.18
CA GLU A 181 -14.90 15.21 4.97
C GLU A 181 -16.27 15.57 5.56
N ALA A 182 -16.28 15.91 6.85
CA ALA A 182 -17.52 16.27 7.56
C ALA A 182 -18.19 17.52 6.97
N ASN A 183 -19.50 17.57 7.04
CA ASN A 183 -20.33 18.71 6.60
C ASN A 183 -20.30 19.02 5.09
N THR A 184 -19.81 18.10 4.27
CA THR A 184 -19.78 18.27 2.81
C THR A 184 -20.94 17.58 2.08
N GLY A 185 -21.71 16.75 2.77
CA GLY A 185 -22.75 15.92 2.17
C GLY A 185 -22.21 14.75 1.32
N LEU A 186 -20.89 14.58 1.24
CA LEU A 186 -20.26 13.50 0.50
C LEU A 186 -20.35 12.18 1.28
N LEU A 187 -20.68 11.10 0.57
CA LEU A 187 -20.82 9.76 1.15
C LEU A 187 -19.66 8.86 0.72
N ALA A 188 -19.20 8.04 1.66
CA ALA A 188 -18.25 6.98 1.36
C ALA A 188 -18.93 5.86 0.59
N ASP A 189 -18.28 5.35 -0.45
CA ASP A 189 -18.77 4.23 -1.24
C ASP A 189 -18.17 2.92 -0.74
N LYS A 190 -18.99 2.10 -0.11
CA LYS A 190 -18.57 0.82 0.46
C LYS A 190 -18.12 -0.20 -0.58
N ARG A 191 -18.37 0.03 -1.87
CA ARG A 191 -17.87 -0.84 -2.95
C ARG A 191 -16.34 -0.85 -3.04
N PHE A 192 -15.68 0.16 -2.47
CA PHE A 192 -14.22 0.25 -2.41
C PHE A 192 -13.62 -0.34 -1.13
N GLN A 193 -14.45 -0.66 -0.15
CA GLN A 193 -14.04 -1.37 1.07
C GLN A 193 -13.89 -2.86 0.76
N VAL A 194 -12.71 -3.41 0.96
CA VAL A 194 -12.42 -4.81 0.64
C VAL A 194 -11.69 -5.48 1.79
N SER A 195 -12.13 -6.69 2.11
CA SER A 195 -11.39 -7.64 2.96
C SER A 195 -11.11 -8.92 2.17
N ALA A 196 -9.94 -9.50 2.36
CA ALA A 196 -9.54 -10.73 1.71
C ALA A 196 -8.87 -11.69 2.70
N VAL A 197 -9.27 -12.95 2.64
CA VAL A 197 -8.60 -14.05 3.33
C VAL A 197 -7.99 -14.95 2.28
N THR A 198 -6.68 -15.16 2.36
CA THR A 198 -5.95 -16.05 1.46
C THR A 198 -5.35 -17.21 2.26
N ALA A 199 -5.55 -18.43 1.81
CA ALA A 199 -4.84 -19.60 2.30
C ALA A 199 -4.10 -20.27 1.15
N GLY A 200 -2.86 -20.66 1.38
CA GLY A 200 -2.04 -21.18 0.30
C GLY A 200 -0.84 -21.99 0.74
N LEU A 201 -0.10 -22.46 -0.25
CA LEU A 201 1.07 -23.30 -0.10
C LEU A 201 2.22 -22.79 -0.96
N ASN A 202 3.38 -22.63 -0.36
CA ASN A 202 4.64 -22.39 -1.07
C ASN A 202 5.53 -23.63 -0.99
N TYR A 203 5.78 -24.28 -2.12
CA TYR A 203 6.64 -25.43 -2.24
C TYR A 203 7.99 -25.01 -2.86
N TYR A 204 9.06 -25.09 -2.09
CA TYR A 204 10.43 -24.78 -2.53
C TYR A 204 11.08 -26.04 -3.07
N ALA A 205 10.88 -26.33 -4.34
CA ALA A 205 11.53 -27.47 -5.02
C ALA A 205 13.06 -27.36 -4.99
N LEU A 206 13.58 -26.13 -5.09
CA LEU A 206 14.99 -25.77 -4.93
C LEU A 206 15.09 -24.54 -4.00
N PRO A 207 16.27 -24.23 -3.45
CA PRO A 207 16.47 -23.04 -2.62
C PRO A 207 16.02 -21.73 -3.27
N ASN A 208 16.09 -21.65 -4.59
CA ASN A 208 15.79 -20.49 -5.42
C ASN A 208 14.57 -20.66 -6.35
N LEU A 209 13.86 -21.81 -6.28
CA LEU A 209 12.67 -22.09 -7.08
C LEU A 209 11.49 -22.41 -6.15
N VAL A 210 10.42 -21.62 -6.23
CA VAL A 210 9.19 -21.86 -5.48
C VAL A 210 8.00 -22.00 -6.42
N ILE A 211 7.20 -23.01 -6.17
CA ILE A 211 5.88 -23.22 -6.75
C ILE A 211 4.86 -22.76 -5.70
N LYS A 212 3.90 -21.94 -6.09
CA LYS A 212 2.88 -21.34 -5.22
C LYS A 212 1.50 -21.75 -5.70
N ALA A 213 0.64 -22.08 -4.76
CA ALA A 213 -0.79 -22.24 -5.01
C ALA A 213 -1.55 -21.60 -3.87
N ASP A 214 -2.58 -20.82 -4.17
CA ASP A 214 -3.41 -20.19 -3.14
C ASP A 214 -4.87 -20.06 -3.59
N TYR A 215 -5.71 -19.95 -2.60
CA TYR A 215 -7.12 -19.62 -2.71
C TYR A 215 -7.38 -18.36 -1.90
N THR A 216 -8.04 -17.40 -2.51
CA THR A 216 -8.45 -16.14 -1.90
C THR A 216 -9.96 -15.99 -1.94
N HIS A 217 -10.56 -15.77 -0.78
CA HIS A 217 -11.92 -15.27 -0.65
C HIS A 217 -11.88 -13.78 -0.38
N ARG A 218 -12.52 -12.99 -1.25
CA ARG A 218 -12.54 -11.53 -1.19
C ARG A 218 -13.96 -11.04 -1.02
N SER A 219 -14.21 -10.27 0.04
CA SER A 219 -15.51 -9.65 0.34
C SER A 219 -15.43 -8.14 0.14
N ILE A 220 -16.41 -7.60 -0.57
CA ILE A 220 -16.56 -6.18 -0.90
C ILE A 220 -17.70 -5.62 -0.05
N GLY A 221 -17.51 -4.47 0.58
CA GLY A 221 -18.46 -3.90 1.54
C GLY A 221 -19.79 -3.40 0.97
N GLY A 222 -19.97 -3.44 -0.35
CA GLY A 222 -21.21 -3.04 -1.02
C GLY A 222 -21.28 -3.49 -2.47
N GLY A 223 -22.48 -3.41 -3.06
CA GLY A 223 -22.74 -3.84 -4.43
C GLY A 223 -23.50 -5.16 -4.52
N LYS A 224 -23.94 -5.51 -5.74
CA LYS A 224 -24.70 -6.75 -5.99
C LYS A 224 -23.81 -7.99 -5.98
N TYR A 225 -22.59 -7.85 -6.46
CA TYR A 225 -21.57 -8.91 -6.53
C TYR A 225 -20.45 -8.53 -5.57
N ASN A 226 -20.61 -8.92 -4.32
CA ASN A 226 -19.77 -8.47 -3.23
C ASN A 226 -18.84 -9.55 -2.67
N ASP A 227 -18.84 -10.75 -3.28
CA ASP A 227 -17.94 -11.84 -2.94
C ASP A 227 -17.25 -12.36 -4.20
N GLU A 228 -15.94 -12.53 -4.12
CA GLU A 228 -15.12 -13.06 -5.19
C GLU A 228 -14.22 -14.17 -4.66
N ASN A 229 -14.08 -15.23 -5.46
CA ASN A 229 -13.22 -16.36 -5.14
C ASN A 229 -12.17 -16.51 -6.24
N LEU A 230 -10.91 -16.54 -5.85
CA LEU A 230 -9.80 -16.67 -6.77
C LEU A 230 -8.93 -17.87 -6.42
N VAL A 231 -8.49 -18.58 -7.44
CA VAL A 231 -7.44 -19.61 -7.32
C VAL A 231 -6.25 -19.14 -8.14
N SER A 232 -5.06 -19.14 -7.52
CA SER A 232 -3.83 -18.73 -8.17
C SER A 232 -2.80 -19.85 -8.10
N VAL A 233 -2.08 -20.05 -9.21
CA VAL A 233 -0.91 -20.92 -9.27
C VAL A 233 0.22 -20.16 -9.95
N GLY A 234 1.41 -20.22 -9.40
CA GLY A 234 2.56 -19.52 -9.93
C GLY A 234 3.88 -20.20 -9.62
N ILE A 235 4.86 -19.88 -10.43
CA ILE A 235 6.25 -20.31 -10.26
C ILE A 235 7.13 -19.07 -10.18
N ALA A 236 8.00 -19.00 -9.17
CA ALA A 236 8.98 -17.93 -9.06
C ALA A 236 10.39 -18.51 -8.91
N TYR A 237 11.32 -17.96 -9.67
CA TYR A 237 12.73 -18.30 -9.64
C TYR A 237 13.57 -17.05 -9.37
N ILE A 238 14.56 -17.17 -8.48
CA ILE A 238 15.51 -16.11 -8.16
C ILE A 238 16.90 -16.60 -8.52
N GLY A 239 17.49 -16.05 -9.57
CA GLY A 239 18.84 -16.41 -10.02
C GLY A 239 19.05 -16.17 -11.51
N TRP A 240 20.22 -16.56 -12.00
CA TRP A 240 20.58 -16.51 -13.42
C TRP A 240 20.32 -17.88 -14.04
N PHE A 241 19.61 -17.93 -15.17
CA PHE A 241 19.36 -19.17 -15.91
C PHE A 241 20.62 -19.67 -16.62
N ILE A 242 21.56 -18.76 -16.90
CA ILE A 242 22.83 -19.09 -17.58
C ILE A 242 23.96 -18.71 -16.62
N LYS A 243 24.69 -19.73 -16.12
CA LYS A 243 26.00 -19.50 -15.51
C LYS A 243 26.98 -19.28 -16.65
N LYS A 244 27.65 -18.13 -16.67
CA LYS A 244 28.86 -17.90 -17.47
C LYS A 244 29.99 -18.74 -16.92
#